data_8a6c53233dee73ca80f3c05d82d20128
#
_entry.id   8a6c53233dee73ca80f3c05d82d20128
#
_cell.length_a   1.000
_cell.length_b   1.000
_cell.length_c   1.000
_cell.angle_alpha   90.00
_cell.angle_beta   90.00
_cell.angle_gamma   90.00
#
_symmetry.space_group_name_H-M   'P 1'
#
loop_
_entity.id
_entity.type
_entity.pdbx_description
1 polymer ?
#
loop_
_entity_poly.entity_id
_entity_poly.type
_entity_poly.pdbx_seq_one_letter_code
_entity_poly.pdbx_strand_id
1 'polypeptide(L)'
;MTEDQKNIVTDLATNLKPVVQKLTTNIAKLQKSCEDLNLKGYVEAYSHFERDFRTLVEIWDIHEKSGNDFVSQSDAWLSSPEYPQVLEASLRDLKVSFTGSFPDYDISPFKLSIQVDKRFVKLSMGKKIQKTNTFAPEPLAKWVSEQYYDLINSSFNSDQFCKELLGAYQYLGKNGTWVCLKDVYQILTLRSGTKQEYPESIFIFDISRLRENFKTEYKGYLFEFAPHHDQSKNYDVVNRNLNKAQQIGLICISDSPTVE
;
A
#
# COMPACT_ATOMS: atom_id res chain seq x y z
N MET A 1 15.95 6.88 6.45
CA MET A 1 15.90 8.01 7.42
C MET A 1 16.96 7.75 8.44
N THR A 2 18.01 8.55 8.46
CA THR A 2 19.11 8.41 9.41
C THR A 2 18.63 8.68 10.84
N GLU A 3 19.31 8.09 11.81
CA GLU A 3 19.02 8.29 13.25
C GLU A 3 19.07 9.77 13.62
N ASP A 4 19.95 10.54 12.97
CA ASP A 4 20.06 11.99 13.09
C ASP A 4 18.77 12.75 12.72
N GLN A 5 18.01 12.28 11.74
CA GLN A 5 16.76 12.91 11.31
C GLN A 5 15.60 12.71 12.29
N LYS A 6 15.58 11.59 13.02
CA LYS A 6 14.62 11.35 14.11
C LYS A 6 14.91 12.26 15.31
N ASN A 7 16.17 12.54 15.54
CA ASN A 7 16.62 13.36 16.64
C ASN A 7 16.20 14.84 16.48
N ILE A 8 16.17 15.38 15.26
CA ILE A 8 15.80 16.79 15.01
C ILE A 8 14.41 17.13 15.57
N VAL A 9 13.40 16.27 15.31
CA VAL A 9 12.01 16.53 15.79
C VAL A 9 11.91 16.32 17.30
N THR A 10 12.63 15.33 17.83
CA THR A 10 12.67 15.05 19.28
C THR A 10 13.35 16.21 20.02
N ASP A 11 14.45 16.74 19.48
CA ASP A 11 15.18 17.88 20.00
C ASP A 11 14.33 19.15 19.95
N LEU A 12 13.55 19.34 18.88
CA LEU A 12 12.60 20.45 18.78
C LEU A 12 11.59 20.43 19.93
N ALA A 13 10.93 19.31 20.14
CA ALA A 13 9.95 19.18 21.22
C ALA A 13 10.58 19.36 22.60
N THR A 14 11.81 18.84 22.79
CA THR A 14 12.54 18.92 24.04
C THR A 14 13.00 20.36 24.34
N ASN A 15 13.43 21.11 23.33
CA ASN A 15 13.95 22.46 23.48
C ASN A 15 12.85 23.55 23.51
N LEU A 16 11.81 23.40 22.68
CA LEU A 16 10.71 24.39 22.61
C LEU A 16 9.78 24.34 23.80
N LYS A 17 9.40 23.17 24.27
CA LYS A 17 8.39 23.01 25.34
C LYS A 17 8.73 23.81 26.61
N PRO A 18 9.97 23.77 27.15
CA PRO A 18 10.32 24.57 28.33
C PRO A 18 10.25 26.07 28.08
N VAL A 19 10.65 26.53 26.89
CA VAL A 19 10.63 27.98 26.56
C VAL A 19 9.20 28.49 26.44
N VAL A 20 8.31 27.72 25.75
CA VAL A 20 6.88 28.05 25.65
C VAL A 20 6.22 28.12 27.05
N GLN A 21 6.54 27.18 27.93
CA GLN A 21 6.03 27.18 29.30
C GLN A 21 6.47 28.45 30.08
N LYS A 22 7.75 28.87 29.95
CA LYS A 22 8.25 30.11 30.56
C LYS A 22 7.55 31.34 30.01
N LEU A 23 7.36 31.41 28.67
CA LEU A 23 6.63 32.50 28.03
C LEU A 23 5.19 32.60 28.54
N THR A 24 4.48 31.47 28.63
CA THR A 24 3.12 31.45 29.18
C THR A 24 3.07 31.94 30.64
N THR A 25 4.04 31.51 31.43
CA THR A 25 4.16 31.97 32.83
C THR A 25 4.43 33.47 32.92
N ASN A 26 5.31 34.02 32.08
CA ASN A 26 5.64 35.43 32.05
C ASN A 26 4.45 36.29 31.57
N ILE A 27 3.66 35.80 30.60
CA ILE A 27 2.41 36.45 30.16
C ILE A 27 1.43 36.57 31.35
N ALA A 28 1.23 35.50 32.11
CA ALA A 28 0.35 35.50 33.26
C ALA A 28 0.83 36.50 34.35
N LYS A 29 2.16 36.61 34.58
CA LYS A 29 2.73 37.61 35.50
C LYS A 29 2.55 39.04 34.99
N LEU A 30 2.69 39.27 33.68
CA LEU A 30 2.43 40.59 33.08
C LEU A 30 0.98 40.99 33.27
N GLN A 31 0.02 40.10 32.99
CA GLN A 31 -1.40 40.35 33.19
C GLN A 31 -1.70 40.73 34.63
N LYS A 32 -1.24 39.94 35.61
CA LYS A 32 -1.43 40.20 37.02
C LYS A 32 -0.80 41.52 37.46
N SER A 33 0.42 41.82 36.97
CA SER A 33 1.10 43.07 37.31
C SER A 33 0.36 44.31 36.76
N CYS A 34 -0.32 44.18 35.60
CA CYS A 34 -1.18 45.24 35.08
C CYS A 34 -2.44 45.42 35.95
N GLU A 35 -3.10 44.32 36.34
CA GLU A 35 -4.30 44.35 37.18
C GLU A 35 -4.02 44.98 38.55
N ASP A 36 -2.87 44.66 39.15
CA ASP A 36 -2.46 45.13 40.47
C ASP A 36 -1.76 46.51 40.42
N LEU A 37 -1.59 47.14 39.23
CA LEU A 37 -0.77 48.33 39.00
C LEU A 37 0.66 48.21 39.59
N ASN A 38 1.21 47.00 39.61
CA ASN A 38 2.55 46.71 40.09
C ASN A 38 3.59 46.98 38.99
N LEU A 39 4.03 48.24 38.87
CA LEU A 39 4.97 48.66 37.83
C LEU A 39 6.32 47.97 37.92
N LYS A 40 6.83 47.66 39.11
CA LYS A 40 8.09 46.94 39.28
C LYS A 40 7.96 45.49 38.76
N GLY A 41 6.92 44.81 39.19
CA GLY A 41 6.63 43.45 38.75
C GLY A 41 6.40 43.35 37.23
N TYR A 42 5.77 44.38 36.64
CA TYR A 42 5.59 44.46 35.19
C TYR A 42 6.92 44.54 34.45
N VAL A 43 7.81 45.44 34.82
CA VAL A 43 9.12 45.61 34.18
C VAL A 43 9.97 44.35 34.28
N GLU A 44 9.98 43.72 35.45
CA GLU A 44 10.70 42.44 35.65
C GLU A 44 10.11 41.31 34.76
N ALA A 45 8.80 41.15 34.76
CA ALA A 45 8.14 40.14 33.96
C ALA A 45 8.31 40.37 32.43
N TYR A 46 8.30 41.66 32.02
CA TYR A 46 8.53 42.01 30.61
C TYR A 46 9.97 41.69 30.16
N SER A 47 10.97 41.99 30.99
CA SER A 47 12.36 41.66 30.69
C SER A 47 12.59 40.13 30.57
N HIS A 48 11.92 39.35 31.43
CA HIS A 48 11.95 37.89 31.33
C HIS A 48 11.26 37.36 30.07
N PHE A 49 10.10 37.94 29.75
CA PHE A 49 9.37 37.59 28.52
C PHE A 49 10.20 37.88 27.26
N GLU A 50 10.80 39.08 27.17
CA GLU A 50 11.62 39.48 26.03
C GLU A 50 12.81 38.53 25.84
N ARG A 51 13.51 38.19 26.92
CA ARG A 51 14.63 37.24 26.87
C ARG A 51 14.17 35.86 26.39
N ASP A 52 13.09 35.32 26.96
CA ASP A 52 12.60 33.99 26.62
C ASP A 52 12.02 33.96 25.20
N PHE A 53 11.45 35.08 24.73
CA PHE A 53 10.99 35.25 23.36
C PHE A 53 12.16 35.25 22.37
N ARG A 54 13.25 35.93 22.64
CA ARG A 54 14.47 35.89 21.82
C ARG A 54 15.02 34.45 21.72
N THR A 55 15.06 33.73 22.84
CA THR A 55 15.46 32.31 22.85
C THR A 55 14.54 31.45 21.99
N LEU A 56 13.22 31.71 22.02
CA LEU A 56 12.27 31.01 21.14
C LEU A 56 12.59 31.24 19.66
N VAL A 57 12.87 32.49 19.28
CA VAL A 57 13.19 32.82 17.87
C VAL A 57 14.49 32.13 17.43
N GLU A 58 15.53 32.16 18.25
CA GLU A 58 16.81 31.49 17.97
C GLU A 58 16.62 29.97 17.75
N ILE A 59 15.83 29.33 18.63
CA ILE A 59 15.52 27.89 18.48
C ILE A 59 14.71 27.66 17.20
N TRP A 60 13.74 28.50 16.90
CA TRP A 60 12.91 28.40 15.71
C TRP A 60 13.74 28.50 14.43
N ASP A 61 14.64 29.48 14.32
CA ASP A 61 15.50 29.69 13.13
C ASP A 61 16.37 28.46 12.84
N ILE A 62 16.92 27.84 13.89
CA ILE A 62 17.69 26.60 13.76
C ILE A 62 16.82 25.46 13.22
N HIS A 63 15.60 25.33 13.74
CA HIS A 63 14.71 24.24 13.35
C HIS A 63 14.06 24.45 11.99
N GLU A 64 13.75 25.69 11.60
CA GLU A 64 13.26 26.01 10.26
C GLU A 64 14.27 25.58 9.20
N LYS A 65 15.55 25.91 9.41
CA LYS A 65 16.63 25.49 8.52
C LYS A 65 16.74 23.96 8.47
N SER A 66 16.76 23.29 9.62
CA SER A 66 16.86 21.84 9.69
C SER A 66 15.65 21.14 9.06
N GLY A 67 14.43 21.71 9.20
CA GLY A 67 13.22 21.20 8.56
C GLY A 67 13.27 21.31 7.05
N ASN A 68 13.75 22.44 6.52
CA ASN A 68 13.92 22.63 5.08
C ASN A 68 15.00 21.70 4.50
N ASP A 69 16.10 21.50 5.22
CA ASP A 69 17.15 20.56 4.86
C ASP A 69 16.61 19.12 4.84
N PHE A 70 15.80 18.74 5.82
CA PHE A 70 15.15 17.43 5.86
C PHE A 70 14.26 17.18 4.64
N VAL A 71 13.41 18.14 4.28
CA VAL A 71 12.54 18.03 3.10
C VAL A 71 13.38 17.88 1.82
N SER A 72 14.38 18.76 1.66
CA SER A 72 15.25 18.75 0.47
C SER A 72 16.04 17.44 0.32
N GLN A 73 16.61 16.94 1.42
CA GLN A 73 17.33 15.66 1.42
C GLN A 73 16.41 14.48 1.16
N SER A 74 15.18 14.52 1.72
CA SER A 74 14.19 13.47 1.48
C SER A 74 13.77 13.43 0.01
N ASP A 75 13.53 14.58 -0.62
CA ASP A 75 13.18 14.67 -2.03
C ASP A 75 14.31 14.18 -2.94
N ALA A 76 15.55 14.56 -2.63
CA ALA A 76 16.72 14.09 -3.34
C ALA A 76 16.88 12.57 -3.24
N TRP A 77 16.67 12.01 -2.05
CA TRP A 77 16.75 10.57 -1.84
C TRP A 77 15.63 9.80 -2.53
N LEU A 78 14.37 10.27 -2.44
CA LEU A 78 13.23 9.66 -3.14
C LEU A 78 13.40 9.69 -4.67
N SER A 79 14.16 10.65 -5.18
CA SER A 79 14.47 10.78 -6.62
C SER A 79 15.74 10.03 -7.02
N SER A 80 16.48 9.47 -6.08
CA SER A 80 17.72 8.74 -6.34
C SER A 80 17.45 7.34 -6.87
N PRO A 81 18.39 6.73 -7.62
CA PRO A 81 18.28 5.35 -8.07
C PRO A 81 18.39 4.32 -6.93
N GLU A 82 18.79 4.74 -5.74
CA GLU A 82 18.97 3.89 -4.56
C GLU A 82 17.62 3.60 -3.88
N TYR A 83 16.69 4.56 -3.88
CA TYR A 83 15.39 4.40 -3.24
C TYR A 83 14.61 3.18 -3.75
N PRO A 84 14.40 3.01 -5.08
CA PRO A 84 13.72 1.82 -5.58
C PRO A 84 14.43 0.53 -5.21
N GLN A 85 15.76 0.49 -5.22
CA GLN A 85 16.53 -0.72 -4.88
C GLN A 85 16.26 -1.15 -3.42
N VAL A 86 16.27 -0.19 -2.48
CA VAL A 86 16.02 -0.47 -1.06
C VAL A 86 14.56 -0.90 -0.85
N LEU A 87 13.60 -0.24 -1.50
CA LEU A 87 12.19 -0.61 -1.41
C LEU A 87 11.94 -2.02 -1.97
N GLU A 88 12.50 -2.33 -3.13
CA GLU A 88 12.38 -3.64 -3.75
C GLU A 88 13.02 -4.75 -2.90
N ALA A 89 14.18 -4.48 -2.28
CA ALA A 89 14.79 -5.41 -1.35
C ALA A 89 13.86 -5.68 -0.15
N SER A 90 13.30 -4.62 0.45
CA SER A 90 12.36 -4.73 1.58
C SER A 90 11.08 -5.52 1.22
N LEU A 91 10.55 -5.35 -0.01
CA LEU A 91 9.41 -6.12 -0.49
C LEU A 91 9.75 -7.60 -0.67
N ARG A 92 10.94 -7.91 -1.21
CA ARG A 92 11.42 -9.31 -1.37
C ARG A 92 11.64 -10.00 -0.04
N ASP A 93 12.21 -9.31 0.95
CA ASP A 93 12.42 -9.83 2.31
C ASP A 93 11.10 -10.23 2.97
N LEU A 94 10.03 -9.49 2.70
CA LEU A 94 8.67 -9.81 3.15
C LEU A 94 7.93 -10.81 2.23
N LYS A 95 8.62 -11.39 1.24
CA LYS A 95 8.07 -12.37 0.28
C LYS A 95 6.88 -11.82 -0.53
N VAL A 96 6.83 -10.52 -0.77
CA VAL A 96 5.86 -9.89 -1.65
C VAL A 96 6.39 -9.94 -3.08
N SER A 97 5.73 -10.70 -3.94
CA SER A 97 6.08 -10.77 -5.37
C SER A 97 5.56 -9.54 -6.11
N PHE A 98 6.40 -8.93 -6.91
CA PHE A 98 6.05 -7.77 -7.71
C PHE A 98 6.71 -7.81 -9.09
N THR A 99 6.12 -7.07 -10.03
CA THR A 99 6.68 -6.75 -11.36
C THR A 99 6.58 -5.24 -11.60
N GLY A 100 7.20 -4.77 -12.68
CA GLY A 100 7.26 -3.33 -12.95
C GLY A 100 8.52 -2.69 -12.37
N SER A 101 8.52 -1.37 -12.32
CA SER A 101 9.64 -0.57 -11.81
C SER A 101 9.13 0.74 -11.23
N PHE A 102 9.94 1.40 -10.41
CA PHE A 102 9.62 2.72 -9.86
C PHE A 102 9.14 3.70 -10.95
N PRO A 103 8.08 4.45 -10.73
CA PRO A 103 7.31 4.55 -9.48
C PRO A 103 6.11 3.61 -9.36
N ASP A 104 5.88 2.72 -10.35
CA ASP A 104 4.68 1.89 -10.42
C ASP A 104 5.05 0.40 -10.40
N TYR A 105 4.51 -0.31 -9.42
CA TYR A 105 4.70 -1.76 -9.27
C TYR A 105 3.36 -2.49 -9.34
N ASP A 106 3.36 -3.64 -10.01
CA ASP A 106 2.24 -4.58 -10.01
C ASP A 106 2.50 -5.66 -8.97
N ILE A 107 1.69 -5.70 -7.93
CA ILE A 107 1.72 -6.65 -6.80
C ILE A 107 0.41 -7.42 -6.83
N SER A 108 0.19 -8.21 -7.88
CA SER A 108 -1.11 -8.84 -8.14
C SER A 108 -1.82 -9.36 -6.87
N PRO A 109 -3.09 -8.94 -6.60
CA PRO A 109 -4.00 -8.17 -7.47
C PRO A 109 -3.91 -6.64 -7.27
N PHE A 110 -2.96 -6.16 -6.50
CA PHE A 110 -2.74 -4.74 -6.23
C PHE A 110 -1.83 -4.07 -7.25
N LYS A 111 -2.02 -2.76 -7.40
CA LYS A 111 -1.06 -1.85 -8.06
C LYS A 111 -0.58 -0.83 -7.05
N LEU A 112 0.73 -0.79 -6.84
CA LEU A 112 1.40 0.18 -5.98
C LEU A 112 1.92 1.31 -6.87
N SER A 113 1.55 2.56 -6.54
CA SER A 113 2.02 3.77 -7.24
C SER A 113 2.57 4.77 -6.23
N ILE A 114 3.82 5.17 -6.43
CA ILE A 114 4.55 6.08 -5.54
C ILE A 114 4.50 7.47 -6.17
N GLN A 115 3.71 8.37 -5.57
CA GLN A 115 3.49 9.74 -6.09
C GLN A 115 4.25 10.74 -5.23
N VAL A 116 5.53 10.88 -5.51
CA VAL A 116 6.44 11.75 -4.75
C VAL A 116 5.94 13.19 -4.76
N ASP A 117 5.56 13.73 -5.93
CA ASP A 117 5.07 15.10 -6.09
C ASP A 117 3.81 15.40 -5.26
N LYS A 118 2.96 14.38 -5.07
CA LYS A 118 1.71 14.50 -4.31
C LYS A 118 1.83 14.06 -2.85
N ARG A 119 3.03 13.68 -2.43
CA ARG A 119 3.35 13.28 -1.05
C ARG A 119 2.52 12.12 -0.52
N PHE A 120 2.18 11.13 -1.37
CA PHE A 120 1.54 9.90 -0.93
C PHE A 120 1.91 8.70 -1.80
N VAL A 121 1.75 7.53 -1.24
CA VAL A 121 1.81 6.24 -1.92
C VAL A 121 0.40 5.67 -2.00
N LYS A 122 0.05 5.17 -3.17
CA LYS A 122 -1.26 4.61 -3.48
C LYS A 122 -1.15 3.11 -3.72
N LEU A 123 -1.95 2.32 -3.01
CA LEU A 123 -2.18 0.92 -3.28
C LEU A 123 -3.62 0.76 -3.79
N SER A 124 -3.80 0.27 -5.00
CA SER A 124 -5.12 0.16 -5.62
C SER A 124 -5.41 -1.27 -6.07
N MET A 125 -6.66 -1.69 -5.89
CA MET A 125 -7.20 -2.95 -6.34
C MET A 125 -8.59 -2.66 -6.95
N GLY A 126 -8.66 -2.56 -8.28
CA GLY A 126 -9.87 -2.09 -8.95
C GLY A 126 -10.24 -0.67 -8.47
N LYS A 127 -11.45 -0.52 -7.94
CA LYS A 127 -11.93 0.75 -7.36
C LYS A 127 -11.48 1.01 -5.92
N LYS A 128 -11.07 -0.02 -5.20
CA LYS A 128 -10.55 0.13 -3.85
C LYS A 128 -9.18 0.79 -3.90
N ILE A 129 -9.04 1.90 -3.21
CA ILE A 129 -7.82 2.68 -3.14
C ILE A 129 -7.49 2.90 -1.67
N GLN A 130 -6.28 2.53 -1.31
CA GLN A 130 -5.69 2.85 -0.02
C GLN A 130 -4.51 3.79 -0.25
N LYS A 131 -4.24 4.66 0.70
CA LYS A 131 -3.16 5.63 0.63
C LYS A 131 -2.40 5.66 1.94
N THR A 132 -1.10 5.90 1.84
CA THR A 132 -0.24 6.20 2.98
C THR A 132 0.70 7.35 2.62
N ASN A 133 1.14 8.11 3.61
CA ASN A 133 2.13 9.17 3.43
C ASN A 133 3.54 8.70 3.85
N THR A 134 3.70 7.41 4.12
CA THR A 134 4.97 6.80 4.50
C THR A 134 5.76 6.44 3.26
N PHE A 135 6.97 7.01 3.13
CA PHE A 135 7.90 6.72 2.04
C PHE A 135 9.10 5.89 2.51
N ALA A 136 9.30 5.72 3.81
CA ALA A 136 10.39 4.89 4.32
C ALA A 136 10.22 3.45 3.83
N PRO A 137 11.24 2.82 3.18
CA PRO A 137 11.09 1.56 2.46
C PRO A 137 10.57 0.40 3.32
N GLU A 138 11.15 0.18 4.49
CA GLU A 138 10.74 -0.91 5.38
C GLU A 138 9.30 -0.74 5.92
N PRO A 139 8.88 0.42 6.49
CA PRO A 139 7.51 0.65 6.88
C PRO A 139 6.52 0.58 5.71
N LEU A 140 6.92 1.07 4.52
CA LEU A 140 6.09 1.01 3.33
C LEU A 140 5.91 -0.44 2.87
N ALA A 141 7.00 -1.19 2.77
CA ALA A 141 6.95 -2.62 2.40
C ALA A 141 6.11 -3.42 3.40
N LYS A 142 6.22 -3.13 4.71
CA LYS A 142 5.41 -3.76 5.75
C LYS A 142 3.92 -3.45 5.55
N TRP A 143 3.56 -2.19 5.32
CA TRP A 143 2.18 -1.79 5.05
C TRP A 143 1.60 -2.50 3.82
N VAL A 144 2.37 -2.58 2.72
CA VAL A 144 1.96 -3.31 1.51
C VAL A 144 1.78 -4.80 1.82
N SER A 145 2.72 -5.39 2.54
CA SER A 145 2.70 -6.80 2.94
C SER A 145 1.47 -7.13 3.80
N GLU A 146 1.11 -6.28 4.77
CA GLU A 146 -0.08 -6.44 5.59
C GLU A 146 -1.35 -6.49 4.71
N GLN A 147 -1.52 -5.54 3.79
CA GLN A 147 -2.67 -5.52 2.88
C GLN A 147 -2.70 -6.75 1.96
N TYR A 148 -1.54 -7.19 1.50
CA TYR A 148 -1.40 -8.36 0.65
C TYR A 148 -1.79 -9.64 1.40
N TYR A 149 -1.26 -9.85 2.61
CA TYR A 149 -1.56 -11.05 3.40
C TYR A 149 -2.97 -11.04 3.99
N ASP A 150 -3.53 -9.89 4.33
CA ASP A 150 -4.93 -9.78 4.74
C ASP A 150 -5.87 -10.27 3.63
N LEU A 151 -5.57 -9.92 2.38
CA LEU A 151 -6.33 -10.41 1.23
C LEU A 151 -6.14 -11.93 1.03
N ILE A 152 -4.90 -12.41 1.12
CA ILE A 152 -4.58 -13.83 0.97
C ILE A 152 -5.30 -14.67 2.02
N ASN A 153 -5.30 -14.21 3.26
CA ASN A 153 -5.91 -14.90 4.40
C ASN A 153 -7.42 -14.67 4.49
N SER A 154 -7.98 -13.77 3.64
CA SER A 154 -9.43 -13.58 3.59
C SER A 154 -10.14 -14.86 3.14
N SER A 155 -11.35 -15.07 3.63
CA SER A 155 -12.15 -16.24 3.26
C SER A 155 -12.41 -16.28 1.76
N PHE A 156 -11.92 -17.31 1.10
CA PHE A 156 -12.19 -17.60 -0.31
C PHE A 156 -13.14 -18.80 -0.40
N ASN A 157 -14.32 -18.57 -0.94
CA ASN A 157 -15.28 -19.65 -1.17
C ASN A 157 -15.00 -20.31 -2.53
N SER A 158 -14.11 -21.30 -2.51
CA SER A 158 -13.70 -22.05 -3.71
C SER A 158 -14.88 -22.75 -4.37
N ASP A 159 -15.85 -23.27 -3.61
CA ASP A 159 -17.00 -24.00 -4.16
C ASP A 159 -17.95 -23.07 -4.91
N GLN A 160 -18.21 -21.89 -4.37
CA GLN A 160 -18.99 -20.87 -5.07
C GLN A 160 -18.28 -20.39 -6.33
N PHE A 161 -16.97 -20.17 -6.27
CA PHE A 161 -16.19 -19.73 -7.42
C PHE A 161 -16.14 -20.80 -8.52
N CYS A 162 -15.94 -22.09 -8.18
CA CYS A 162 -16.03 -23.19 -9.13
C CYS A 162 -17.42 -23.28 -9.79
N LYS A 163 -18.48 -23.10 -9.01
CA LYS A 163 -19.86 -23.10 -9.55
C LYS A 163 -20.06 -21.97 -10.57
N GLU A 164 -19.56 -20.78 -10.27
CA GLU A 164 -19.67 -19.62 -11.16
C GLU A 164 -18.82 -19.82 -12.44
N LEU A 165 -17.58 -20.32 -12.30
CA LEU A 165 -16.71 -20.67 -13.42
C LEU A 165 -17.37 -21.71 -14.33
N LEU A 166 -17.91 -22.78 -13.76
CA LEU A 166 -18.59 -23.84 -14.51
C LEU A 166 -19.79 -23.26 -15.29
N GLY A 167 -20.61 -22.41 -14.63
CA GLY A 167 -21.76 -21.78 -15.28
C GLY A 167 -21.37 -20.87 -16.43
N ALA A 168 -20.29 -20.08 -16.29
CA ALA A 168 -19.78 -19.23 -17.36
C ALA A 168 -19.16 -20.04 -18.49
N TYR A 169 -18.42 -21.11 -18.17
CA TYR A 169 -17.83 -22.02 -19.14
C TYR A 169 -18.89 -22.74 -19.98
N GLN A 170 -19.94 -23.28 -19.34
CA GLN A 170 -21.05 -23.95 -20.02
C GLN A 170 -21.82 -23.05 -21.00
N TYR A 171 -21.81 -21.75 -20.75
CA TYR A 171 -22.40 -20.77 -21.66
C TYR A 171 -21.56 -20.59 -22.93
N LEU A 172 -20.25 -20.71 -22.85
CA LEU A 172 -19.30 -20.43 -23.92
C LEU A 172 -18.88 -21.65 -24.70
N GLY A 173 -18.86 -22.82 -24.07
CA GLY A 173 -18.30 -24.04 -24.67
C GLY A 173 -19.02 -25.31 -24.30
N LYS A 174 -18.67 -26.38 -25.00
CA LYS A 174 -19.09 -27.75 -24.69
C LYS A 174 -18.09 -28.37 -23.69
N ASN A 175 -18.57 -29.31 -22.90
CA ASN A 175 -17.73 -30.11 -22.00
C ASN A 175 -16.44 -30.61 -22.69
N GLY A 176 -15.30 -30.41 -22.07
CA GLY A 176 -13.98 -30.81 -22.58
C GLY A 176 -13.40 -29.91 -23.68
N THR A 177 -13.97 -28.74 -23.97
CA THR A 177 -13.42 -27.81 -24.96
C THR A 177 -12.62 -26.69 -24.30
N TRP A 178 -11.50 -26.29 -24.92
CA TRP A 178 -10.71 -25.16 -24.43
C TRP A 178 -11.40 -23.82 -24.74
N VAL A 179 -11.61 -22.99 -23.72
CA VAL A 179 -12.26 -21.69 -23.82
C VAL A 179 -11.31 -20.61 -23.29
N CYS A 180 -11.34 -19.42 -23.88
CA CYS A 180 -10.51 -18.31 -23.44
C CYS A 180 -10.98 -17.80 -22.06
N LEU A 181 -10.05 -17.65 -21.12
CA LEU A 181 -10.33 -17.14 -19.77
C LEU A 181 -10.88 -15.72 -19.78
N LYS A 182 -10.48 -14.88 -20.75
CA LYS A 182 -11.05 -13.54 -20.91
C LYS A 182 -12.53 -13.56 -21.23
N ASP A 183 -12.96 -14.52 -22.05
CA ASP A 183 -14.37 -14.68 -22.41
C ASP A 183 -15.17 -15.18 -21.20
N VAL A 184 -14.62 -16.11 -20.43
CA VAL A 184 -15.22 -16.57 -19.15
C VAL A 184 -15.39 -15.41 -18.18
N TYR A 185 -14.35 -14.57 -18.00
CA TYR A 185 -14.43 -13.37 -17.18
C TYR A 185 -15.52 -12.39 -17.66
N GLN A 186 -15.66 -12.19 -18.97
CA GLN A 186 -16.71 -11.35 -19.53
C GLN A 186 -18.11 -11.87 -19.17
N ILE A 187 -18.34 -13.17 -19.29
CA ILE A 187 -19.64 -13.79 -18.91
C ILE A 187 -19.92 -13.64 -17.42
N LEU A 188 -18.92 -13.90 -16.56
CA LEU A 188 -19.05 -13.72 -15.12
C LEU A 188 -19.45 -12.28 -14.73
N THR A 189 -18.94 -11.31 -15.46
CA THR A 189 -19.17 -9.88 -15.17
C THR A 189 -20.36 -9.28 -15.89
N LEU A 190 -20.92 -9.92 -16.91
CA LEU A 190 -22.13 -9.45 -17.61
C LEU A 190 -23.40 -9.49 -16.73
N ARG A 191 -23.50 -10.49 -15.87
CA ARG A 191 -24.71 -10.71 -15.03
C ARG A 191 -24.88 -9.73 -13.88
N SER A 192 -23.84 -9.02 -13.49
CA SER A 192 -23.84 -8.34 -12.20
C SER A 192 -23.70 -6.82 -12.26
N GLY A 193 -23.50 -6.21 -13.43
CA GLY A 193 -23.07 -4.80 -13.47
C GLY A 193 -21.72 -4.57 -12.79
N THR A 194 -21.04 -5.65 -12.41
CA THR A 194 -19.99 -5.76 -11.41
C THR A 194 -18.58 -5.77 -12.00
N LYS A 195 -18.35 -5.48 -13.29
CA LYS A 195 -16.97 -5.27 -13.77
C LYS A 195 -16.17 -4.33 -12.88
N GLN A 196 -16.86 -3.43 -12.19
CA GLN A 196 -16.27 -2.45 -11.30
C GLN A 196 -16.09 -2.98 -9.86
N GLU A 197 -16.88 -3.95 -9.44
CA GLU A 197 -16.82 -4.57 -8.11
C GLU A 197 -15.95 -5.82 -8.08
N TYR A 198 -15.83 -6.50 -9.23
CA TYR A 198 -14.99 -7.67 -9.44
C TYR A 198 -14.02 -7.43 -10.62
N PRO A 199 -12.96 -6.65 -10.42
CA PRO A 199 -11.98 -6.36 -11.47
C PRO A 199 -11.23 -7.61 -11.90
N GLU A 200 -10.73 -7.60 -13.14
CA GLU A 200 -10.01 -8.71 -13.75
C GLU A 200 -8.81 -9.17 -12.91
N SER A 201 -8.14 -8.27 -12.22
CA SER A 201 -7.05 -8.60 -11.30
C SER A 201 -7.48 -9.48 -10.11
N ILE A 202 -8.70 -9.31 -9.60
CA ILE A 202 -9.26 -10.19 -8.55
C ILE A 202 -9.62 -11.55 -9.15
N PHE A 203 -10.21 -11.58 -10.33
CA PHE A 203 -10.51 -12.84 -11.03
C PHE A 203 -9.26 -13.69 -11.21
N ILE A 204 -8.18 -13.09 -11.70
CA ILE A 204 -6.87 -13.76 -11.87
C ILE A 204 -6.33 -14.26 -10.53
N PHE A 205 -6.47 -13.44 -9.49
CA PHE A 205 -6.05 -13.80 -8.14
C PHE A 205 -6.87 -14.99 -7.59
N ASP A 206 -8.18 -15.02 -7.82
CA ASP A 206 -9.04 -16.13 -7.42
C ASP A 206 -8.74 -17.43 -8.21
N ILE A 207 -8.41 -17.32 -9.50
CA ILE A 207 -7.86 -18.44 -10.29
C ILE A 207 -6.54 -18.95 -9.67
N SER A 208 -5.66 -18.06 -9.26
CA SER A 208 -4.42 -18.43 -8.56
C SER A 208 -4.71 -19.21 -7.27
N ARG A 209 -5.64 -18.71 -6.44
CA ARG A 209 -6.05 -19.37 -5.19
C ARG A 209 -6.68 -20.74 -5.41
N LEU A 210 -7.51 -20.88 -6.46
CA LEU A 210 -8.11 -22.15 -6.83
C LEU A 210 -7.04 -23.19 -7.18
N ARG A 211 -6.05 -22.80 -7.97
CA ARG A 211 -4.95 -23.68 -8.40
C ARG A 211 -4.01 -24.06 -7.26
N GLU A 212 -3.71 -23.13 -6.35
CA GLU A 212 -2.83 -23.38 -5.21
C GLU A 212 -3.42 -24.35 -4.19
N ASN A 213 -4.72 -24.29 -4.00
CA ASN A 213 -5.43 -25.19 -3.09
C ASN A 213 -5.70 -26.56 -3.69
N PHE A 214 -5.15 -26.87 -4.89
CA PHE A 214 -5.33 -28.13 -5.61
C PHE A 214 -6.81 -28.52 -5.81
N LYS A 215 -7.74 -27.59 -5.67
CA LYS A 215 -9.16 -27.81 -5.97
C LYS A 215 -9.41 -27.62 -7.47
N THR A 216 -8.76 -28.46 -8.28
CA THR A 216 -9.05 -28.55 -9.72
C THR A 216 -10.25 -29.43 -10.00
N GLU A 217 -10.91 -29.96 -8.97
CA GLU A 217 -12.08 -30.83 -9.08
C GLU A 217 -13.25 -30.27 -8.26
N TYR A 218 -14.42 -30.20 -8.88
CA TYR A 218 -15.66 -29.73 -8.24
C TYR A 218 -16.84 -30.53 -8.77
N LYS A 219 -17.53 -31.28 -7.89
CA LYS A 219 -18.74 -32.04 -8.19
C LYS A 219 -18.62 -32.95 -9.43
N GLY A 220 -17.49 -33.62 -9.59
CA GLY A 220 -17.22 -34.52 -10.71
C GLY A 220 -16.79 -33.80 -11.99
N TYR A 221 -16.42 -32.51 -11.91
CA TYR A 221 -15.81 -31.75 -13.00
C TYR A 221 -14.34 -31.45 -12.69
N LEU A 222 -13.48 -31.69 -13.68
CA LEU A 222 -12.05 -31.38 -13.64
C LEU A 222 -11.79 -30.03 -14.34
N PHE A 223 -11.07 -29.13 -13.71
CA PHE A 223 -10.69 -27.82 -14.23
C PHE A 223 -9.23 -27.84 -14.63
N GLU A 224 -8.96 -27.65 -15.90
CA GLU A 224 -7.62 -27.58 -16.45
C GLU A 224 -7.32 -26.19 -17.01
N PHE A 225 -6.09 -25.74 -16.87
CA PHE A 225 -5.64 -24.42 -17.34
C PHE A 225 -4.41 -24.55 -18.23
N ALA A 226 -4.39 -23.82 -19.34
CA ALA A 226 -3.29 -23.83 -20.30
C ALA A 226 -2.97 -22.41 -20.78
N PRO A 227 -1.76 -22.16 -21.30
CA PRO A 227 -1.46 -20.92 -21.99
C PRO A 227 -2.22 -20.83 -23.32
N HIS A 228 -2.65 -19.62 -23.68
CA HIS A 228 -3.20 -19.33 -24.99
C HIS A 228 -2.06 -19.07 -25.97
N HIS A 229 -2.21 -19.46 -27.24
CA HIS A 229 -1.19 -19.23 -28.28
C HIS A 229 -0.94 -17.73 -28.56
N ASP A 230 -1.98 -16.91 -28.44
CA ASP A 230 -1.86 -15.46 -28.46
C ASP A 230 -1.46 -14.95 -27.07
N GLN A 231 -0.24 -14.45 -26.93
CA GLN A 231 0.31 -13.97 -25.67
C GLN A 231 -0.52 -12.83 -25.06
N SER A 232 -1.18 -12.00 -25.87
CA SER A 232 -2.02 -10.90 -25.39
C SER A 232 -3.25 -11.37 -24.61
N LYS A 233 -3.62 -12.65 -24.74
CA LYS A 233 -4.74 -13.28 -24.04
C LYS A 233 -4.34 -14.05 -22.80
N ASN A 234 -3.05 -14.11 -22.49
CA ASN A 234 -2.56 -14.75 -21.29
C ASN A 234 -2.58 -13.79 -20.09
N TYR A 235 -2.71 -14.39 -18.93
CA TYR A 235 -2.53 -13.78 -17.63
C TYR A 235 -1.30 -14.37 -16.97
N ASP A 236 -0.51 -13.51 -16.33
CA ASP A 236 0.57 -13.95 -15.46
C ASP A 236 -0.02 -14.31 -14.10
N VAL A 237 -0.09 -15.60 -13.82
CA VAL A 237 -0.56 -16.12 -12.54
C VAL A 237 0.63 -16.55 -11.70
N VAL A 238 0.80 -15.93 -10.55
CA VAL A 238 1.87 -16.28 -9.63
C VAL A 238 1.48 -17.52 -8.85
N ASN A 239 2.21 -18.60 -9.03
CA ASN A 239 2.13 -19.75 -8.14
C ASN A 239 3.03 -19.46 -6.91
N ARG A 240 2.42 -19.13 -5.78
CA ARG A 240 3.12 -18.76 -4.55
C ARG A 240 3.96 -19.90 -3.97
N ASN A 241 3.50 -21.15 -4.13
CA ASN A 241 4.23 -22.32 -3.65
C ASN A 241 5.53 -22.56 -4.42
N LEU A 242 5.55 -22.20 -5.72
CA LEU A 242 6.70 -22.37 -6.59
C LEU A 242 7.49 -21.08 -6.83
N ASN A 243 6.98 -19.95 -6.36
CA ASN A 243 7.51 -18.60 -6.63
C ASN A 243 7.79 -18.34 -8.11
N LYS A 244 6.94 -18.90 -8.99
CA LYS A 244 7.03 -18.79 -10.45
C LYS A 244 5.75 -18.25 -11.03
N ALA A 245 5.88 -17.26 -11.92
CA ALA A 245 4.78 -16.84 -12.77
C ALA A 245 4.52 -17.90 -13.83
N GLN A 246 3.26 -18.27 -14.02
CA GLN A 246 2.80 -19.12 -15.10
C GLN A 246 1.81 -18.36 -15.96
N GLN A 247 1.96 -18.47 -17.26
CA GLN A 247 1.00 -17.89 -18.20
C GLN A 247 -0.17 -18.84 -18.38
N ILE A 248 -1.39 -18.33 -18.20
CA ILE A 248 -2.63 -19.03 -18.47
C ILE A 248 -3.59 -18.14 -19.25
N GLY A 249 -4.22 -18.68 -20.27
CA GLY A 249 -5.18 -17.94 -21.09
C GLY A 249 -6.40 -18.78 -21.47
N LEU A 250 -6.33 -20.09 -21.21
CA LEU A 250 -7.38 -21.06 -21.55
C LEU A 250 -7.81 -21.83 -20.31
N ILE A 251 -9.08 -22.21 -20.28
CA ILE A 251 -9.67 -23.16 -19.34
C ILE A 251 -10.41 -24.25 -20.10
N CYS A 252 -10.26 -25.49 -19.64
CA CYS A 252 -11.05 -26.63 -20.06
C CYS A 252 -11.72 -27.24 -18.84
N ILE A 253 -13.01 -27.50 -18.90
CA ILE A 253 -13.74 -28.21 -17.84
C ILE A 253 -14.33 -29.48 -18.48
N SER A 254 -13.95 -30.62 -17.91
CA SER A 254 -14.40 -31.95 -18.35
C SER A 254 -14.96 -32.74 -17.18
N ASP A 255 -15.73 -33.80 -17.48
CA ASP A 255 -16.14 -34.73 -16.44
C ASP A 255 -14.91 -35.39 -15.82
N SER A 256 -14.87 -35.49 -14.51
CA SER A 256 -13.80 -36.19 -13.80
C SER A 256 -13.90 -37.68 -14.15
N PRO A 257 -12.78 -38.34 -14.52
CA PRO A 257 -12.83 -39.77 -14.76
C PRO A 257 -13.30 -40.48 -13.48
N THR A 258 -14.41 -41.18 -13.60
CA THR A 258 -14.91 -42.04 -12.52
C THR A 258 -13.83 -43.08 -12.24
N VAL A 259 -13.20 -43.02 -11.10
CA VAL A 259 -12.30 -44.08 -10.63
C VAL A 259 -13.21 -45.27 -10.30
N GLU A 260 -13.29 -46.23 -11.23
CA GLU A 260 -13.87 -47.54 -10.98
C GLU A 260 -13.04 -48.35 -9.99
#